data_9490fd86dd113afbccb1d085e352a877
#
_entry.id   9490fd86dd113afbccb1d085e352a877
#
_cell.length_a   1.000
_cell.length_b   1.000
_cell.length_c   1.000
_cell.angle_alpha   90.00
_cell.angle_beta   90.00
_cell.angle_gamma   90.00
#
_symmetry.space_group_name_H-M   'P 1'
#
loop_
_entity.id
_entity.type
_entity.pdbx_description
1 polymer ?
#
loop_
_entity_poly.entity_id
_entity_poly.type
_entity_poly.pdbx_seq_one_letter_code
_entity_poly.pdbx_strand_id
1 'polypeptide(L)'
;MKNNIYINKIKEYLQGLWKSFSVVLDKPASVKTKKRTYVVYPVKILVFLVAVIIAVSVIAALFSGGGNSGKVDIPFEAGSPYRVYPADNDVMVYNNQGVKVIDEKGRIKWETDVALSEPLADAAKDYALFCDLGGNHYAASYKNGDKVFEYNLGSDIISAKITKKGYAAFATDTDGYKGRVTVFNKRGRELYVWNSGSGYITDVDLTDNGRYIAVAQLVDDGEEASTKIQFIDTRRGEVIGTAERKGELAVNLKFVSDNKLIAVTDSNISGYNKKGKELFCISLMGKSPSSYSIDSDKLIAVMTIDNRGNTVTEMYNYSGKFCGAYTATGAIRHIAVSGRRLIIAEQRGLVSVNSRGKEKGVLPIEHDVIALGGYSSGKSALVIGSMAAEVMKIK
;
A
#
# COMPACT_ATOMS: atom_id res chain seq x y z
N MET A 1 13.56 8.47 35.45
CA MET A 1 13.67 9.55 36.43
C MET A 1 13.58 10.98 35.86
N LYS A 2 14.10 11.29 34.68
CA LYS A 2 14.06 12.68 34.12
C LYS A 2 12.65 13.19 33.76
N ASN A 3 11.71 12.35 33.39
CA ASN A 3 10.36 12.79 32.99
C ASN A 3 9.50 13.33 34.16
N ASN A 4 9.73 12.86 35.38
CA ASN A 4 8.98 13.34 36.56
C ASN A 4 9.36 14.76 36.97
N ILE A 5 10.58 15.19 36.69
CA ILE A 5 11.05 16.55 37.05
C ILE A 5 10.39 17.60 36.14
N TYR A 6 10.22 17.30 34.87
CA TYR A 6 9.55 18.19 33.91
C TYR A 6 8.05 18.32 34.20
N ILE A 7 7.39 17.20 34.51
CA ILE A 7 5.96 17.19 34.87
C ILE A 7 5.69 18.04 36.14
N ASN A 8 6.54 17.94 37.10
CA ASN A 8 6.39 18.74 38.34
C ASN A 8 6.63 20.24 38.11
N LYS A 9 7.64 20.62 37.31
CA LYS A 9 7.85 22.03 36.92
C LYS A 9 6.68 22.60 36.09
N ILE A 10 6.08 21.82 35.22
CA ILE A 10 4.90 22.23 34.45
C ILE A 10 3.69 22.41 35.37
N LYS A 11 3.49 21.50 36.33
CA LYS A 11 2.44 21.65 37.35
C LYS A 11 2.61 22.93 38.20
N GLU A 12 3.80 23.23 38.64
CA GLU A 12 4.08 24.45 39.39
C GLU A 12 3.84 25.72 38.56
N TYR A 13 4.23 25.71 37.29
CA TYR A 13 3.99 26.81 36.36
C TYR A 13 2.49 27.03 36.07
N LEU A 14 1.74 25.97 35.89
CA LEU A 14 0.30 26.02 35.69
C LEU A 14 -0.45 26.45 36.95
N GLN A 15 0.00 26.04 38.17
CA GLN A 15 -0.54 26.48 39.43
C GLN A 15 -0.24 27.97 39.67
N GLY A 16 0.94 28.47 39.31
CA GLY A 16 1.30 29.88 39.36
C GLY A 16 0.44 30.74 38.43
N LEU A 17 0.21 30.27 37.19
CA LEU A 17 -0.70 30.92 36.24
C LEU A 17 -2.15 30.93 36.72
N TRP A 18 -2.63 29.84 37.31
CA TRP A 18 -3.99 29.74 37.85
C TRP A 18 -4.17 30.70 39.04
N LYS A 19 -3.19 30.82 39.93
CA LYS A 19 -3.20 31.74 41.07
C LYS A 19 -3.22 33.20 40.62
N SER A 20 -2.48 33.54 39.60
CA SER A 20 -2.49 34.91 39.01
C SER A 20 -3.81 35.21 38.29
N PHE A 21 -4.47 34.18 37.77
CA PHE A 21 -5.72 34.29 37.01
C PHE A 21 -6.95 34.37 37.91
N SER A 22 -6.97 33.65 39.04
CA SER A 22 -8.07 33.73 40.01
C SER A 22 -8.24 35.14 40.61
N VAL A 23 -7.16 35.90 40.70
CA VAL A 23 -7.20 37.32 41.19
C VAL A 23 -7.85 38.24 40.12
N VAL A 24 -7.88 37.87 38.82
CA VAL A 24 -8.43 38.68 37.72
C VAL A 24 -9.91 38.40 37.50
N LEU A 25 -10.43 37.24 37.95
CA LEU A 25 -11.84 36.83 37.78
C LEU A 25 -12.82 37.51 38.75
N ASP A 26 -12.33 38.15 39.84
CA ASP A 26 -13.17 38.66 40.91
C ASP A 26 -13.94 39.95 40.63
N LYS A 27 -13.78 40.59 39.47
CA LYS A 27 -14.61 41.76 39.11
C LYS A 27 -14.94 41.81 37.60
N PRO A 28 -16.07 41.28 37.13
CA PRO A 28 -16.53 41.53 35.81
C PRO A 28 -16.91 43.01 35.61
N ALA A 29 -16.36 43.66 34.61
CA ALA A 29 -16.75 44.99 34.24
C ALA A 29 -18.13 44.94 33.54
N SER A 30 -19.14 45.62 34.12
CA SER A 30 -20.47 45.75 33.49
C SER A 30 -20.58 47.10 32.75
N VAL A 31 -20.91 47.04 31.48
CA VAL A 31 -21.23 48.24 30.68
C VAL A 31 -22.76 48.33 30.52
N LYS A 32 -23.37 49.36 31.03
CA LYS A 32 -24.80 49.65 30.88
C LYS A 32 -25.04 50.50 29.64
N THR A 33 -25.80 50.01 28.69
CA THR A 33 -26.40 50.82 27.62
C THR A 33 -27.90 50.92 27.81
N LYS A 34 -28.52 51.93 27.21
CA LYS A 34 -29.93 52.39 27.47
C LYS A 34 -31.02 51.32 27.36
N LYS A 35 -30.73 50.07 26.95
CA LYS A 35 -31.73 48.98 26.83
C LYS A 35 -31.31 47.57 27.21
N ARG A 36 -30.01 47.27 27.44
CA ARG A 36 -29.55 45.94 27.87
C ARG A 36 -28.21 46.06 28.62
N THR A 37 -28.01 45.23 29.64
CA THR A 37 -26.74 45.07 30.32
C THR A 37 -25.97 43.92 29.66
N TYR A 38 -24.79 44.20 29.14
CA TYR A 38 -23.90 43.17 28.60
C TYR A 38 -22.75 42.96 29.57
N VAL A 39 -22.45 41.70 29.82
CA VAL A 39 -21.23 41.33 30.58
C VAL A 39 -20.10 41.26 29.56
N VAL A 40 -19.17 42.19 29.60
CA VAL A 40 -18.00 42.23 28.77
C VAL A 40 -16.86 41.54 29.51
N TYR A 41 -16.47 40.37 29.03
CA TYR A 41 -15.25 39.73 29.55
C TYR A 41 -14.04 40.52 29.02
N PRO A 42 -13.11 40.91 29.91
CA PRO A 42 -11.98 41.72 29.52
C PRO A 42 -11.11 40.97 28.49
N VAL A 43 -10.56 41.71 27.53
CA VAL A 43 -9.65 41.21 26.46
C VAL A 43 -8.56 40.28 27.03
N LYS A 44 -8.20 40.41 28.30
CA LYS A 44 -7.29 39.54 29.03
C LYS A 44 -7.70 38.06 29.07
N ILE A 45 -9.01 37.74 29.05
CA ILE A 45 -9.51 36.34 29.01
C ILE A 45 -9.26 35.75 27.62
N LEU A 46 -9.49 36.52 26.56
CA LEU A 46 -9.21 36.10 25.21
C LEU A 46 -7.71 35.84 25.01
N VAL A 47 -6.88 36.74 25.51
CA VAL A 47 -5.40 36.58 25.44
C VAL A 47 -4.96 35.35 26.24
N PHE A 48 -5.55 35.05 27.40
CA PHE A 48 -5.26 33.85 28.16
C PHE A 48 -5.66 32.57 27.42
N LEU A 49 -6.83 32.51 26.83
CA LEU A 49 -7.30 31.37 26.03
C LEU A 49 -6.37 31.13 24.83
N VAL A 50 -5.97 32.18 24.12
CA VAL A 50 -4.99 32.08 23.03
C VAL A 50 -3.64 31.57 23.52
N ALA A 51 -3.15 32.09 24.69
CA ALA A 51 -1.91 31.62 25.30
C ALA A 51 -1.98 30.15 25.74
N VAL A 52 -3.13 29.69 26.24
CA VAL A 52 -3.37 28.27 26.58
C VAL A 52 -3.39 27.41 25.32
N ILE A 53 -4.04 27.84 24.25
CA ILE A 53 -4.08 27.13 22.98
C ILE A 53 -2.65 27.01 22.40
N ILE A 54 -1.88 28.10 22.44
CA ILE A 54 -0.47 28.09 22.00
C ILE A 54 0.37 27.16 22.86
N ALA A 55 0.22 27.22 24.20
CA ALA A 55 0.94 26.34 25.12
C ALA A 55 0.60 24.86 24.89
N VAL A 56 -0.67 24.52 24.70
CA VAL A 56 -1.12 23.16 24.40
C VAL A 56 -0.59 22.71 23.03
N SER A 57 -0.58 23.60 22.03
CA SER A 57 -0.04 23.31 20.70
C SER A 57 1.49 23.10 20.74
N VAL A 58 2.23 23.88 21.53
CA VAL A 58 3.67 23.72 21.73
C VAL A 58 3.96 22.43 22.51
N ILE A 59 3.19 22.14 23.55
CA ILE A 59 3.29 20.88 24.29
C ILE A 59 2.99 19.69 23.38
N ALA A 60 1.92 19.75 22.60
CA ALA A 60 1.59 18.72 21.60
C ALA A 60 2.71 18.56 20.56
N ALA A 61 3.32 19.66 20.10
CA ALA A 61 4.45 19.64 19.18
C ALA A 61 5.73 19.05 19.82
N LEU A 62 5.99 19.35 21.09
CA LEU A 62 7.12 18.77 21.84
C LEU A 62 6.94 17.28 22.13
N PHE A 63 5.70 16.82 22.33
CA PHE A 63 5.38 15.39 22.48
C PHE A 63 5.22 14.67 21.15
N SER A 64 4.94 15.36 20.05
CA SER A 64 4.96 14.79 18.68
C SER A 64 6.35 14.84 18.01
N GLY A 65 7.33 15.48 18.65
CA GLY A 65 8.68 15.69 18.11
C GLY A 65 9.71 14.59 18.40
N GLY A 66 9.32 13.49 19.02
CA GLY A 66 10.17 12.32 19.17
C GLY A 66 9.92 11.34 18.02
N GLY A 67 10.70 11.41 16.96
CA GLY A 67 10.74 10.37 15.93
C GLY A 67 11.33 9.08 16.52
N ASN A 68 10.56 8.37 17.36
CA ASN A 68 10.86 6.97 17.60
C ASN A 68 10.54 6.22 16.32
N SER A 69 11.57 5.77 15.59
CA SER A 69 11.46 4.59 14.77
C SER A 69 10.87 3.51 15.67
N GLY A 70 9.64 3.10 15.39
CA GLY A 70 9.03 2.01 16.15
C GLY A 70 9.76 0.73 15.76
N LYS A 71 10.62 0.20 16.63
CA LYS A 71 11.14 -1.15 16.46
C LYS A 71 9.96 -2.10 16.40
N VAL A 72 9.92 -2.91 15.38
CA VAL A 72 8.93 -3.96 15.19
C VAL A 72 9.61 -5.26 15.54
N ASP A 73 9.08 -5.95 16.52
CA ASP A 73 9.51 -7.31 16.79
C ASP A 73 8.86 -8.22 15.74
N ILE A 74 9.64 -8.65 14.75
CA ILE A 74 9.20 -9.64 13.78
C ILE A 74 9.81 -10.98 14.21
N PRO A 75 9.08 -11.79 14.96
CA PRO A 75 9.58 -13.09 15.42
C PRO A 75 9.41 -14.14 14.33
N PHE A 76 10.05 -13.95 13.19
CA PHE A 76 10.26 -15.01 12.23
C PHE A 76 11.71 -15.50 12.39
N GLU A 77 11.93 -16.78 12.15
CA GLU A 77 13.26 -17.35 12.25
C GLU A 77 14.27 -16.62 11.34
N ALA A 78 15.44 -16.35 11.87
CA ALA A 78 16.51 -15.71 11.14
C ALA A 78 16.85 -16.52 9.87
N GLY A 79 16.83 -15.85 8.70
CA GLY A 79 17.12 -16.47 7.41
C GLY A 79 15.93 -16.88 6.57
N SER A 80 14.70 -16.79 7.06
CA SER A 80 13.50 -16.96 6.23
C SER A 80 13.32 -15.79 5.26
N PRO A 81 13.05 -16.03 3.97
CA PRO A 81 12.79 -14.96 3.01
C PRO A 81 11.45 -14.28 3.35
N TYR A 82 11.50 -12.99 3.64
CA TYR A 82 10.29 -12.19 3.86
C TYR A 82 9.81 -11.57 2.57
N ARG A 83 8.49 -11.50 2.42
CA ARG A 83 7.82 -10.71 1.41
C ARG A 83 6.96 -9.66 2.11
N VAL A 84 6.84 -8.50 1.48
CA VAL A 84 6.08 -7.36 2.00
C VAL A 84 5.03 -6.98 0.99
N TYR A 85 3.81 -6.77 1.46
CA TYR A 85 2.70 -6.33 0.63
C TYR A 85 2.00 -5.13 1.28
N PRO A 86 1.78 -4.01 0.55
CA PRO A 86 1.03 -2.87 1.08
C PRO A 86 -0.44 -3.24 1.27
N ALA A 87 -0.97 -2.99 2.46
CA ALA A 87 -2.34 -3.29 2.84
C ALA A 87 -3.09 -2.01 3.26
N ASP A 88 -3.19 -1.04 2.35
CA ASP A 88 -3.77 0.29 2.56
C ASP A 88 -3.01 1.09 3.64
N ASN A 89 -3.57 1.25 4.84
CA ASN A 89 -2.90 1.96 5.94
C ASN A 89 -1.96 1.07 6.77
N ASP A 90 -1.83 -0.18 6.39
CA ASP A 90 -1.01 -1.18 7.06
C ASP A 90 -0.03 -1.81 6.06
N VAL A 91 0.91 -2.58 6.56
CA VAL A 91 1.82 -3.38 5.74
C VAL A 91 1.73 -4.83 6.19
N MET A 92 1.49 -5.72 5.23
CA MET A 92 1.51 -7.15 5.45
C MET A 92 2.92 -7.70 5.20
N VAL A 93 3.45 -8.42 6.18
CA VAL A 93 4.71 -9.14 6.09
C VAL A 93 4.40 -10.63 6.16
N TYR A 94 4.89 -11.40 5.22
CA TYR A 94 4.60 -12.84 5.16
C TYR A 94 5.79 -13.65 4.65
N ASN A 95 5.79 -14.92 4.99
CA ASN A 95 6.72 -15.93 4.52
C ASN A 95 6.02 -17.31 4.50
N ASN A 96 6.78 -18.39 4.40
CA ASN A 96 6.25 -19.76 4.41
C ASN A 96 5.74 -20.24 5.79
N GLN A 97 5.90 -19.47 6.86
CA GLN A 97 5.45 -19.81 8.21
C GLN A 97 4.17 -19.08 8.61
N GLY A 98 3.85 -17.94 7.95
CA GLY A 98 2.65 -17.18 8.27
C GLY A 98 2.65 -15.75 7.77
N VAL A 99 1.74 -14.96 8.33
CA VAL A 99 1.53 -13.56 7.97
C VAL A 99 1.34 -12.70 9.22
N LYS A 100 1.87 -11.48 9.17
CA LYS A 100 1.70 -10.42 10.17
C LYS A 100 1.30 -9.13 9.49
N VAL A 101 0.31 -8.44 10.03
CA VAL A 101 -0.10 -7.12 9.57
C VAL A 101 0.31 -6.07 10.59
N ILE A 102 1.08 -5.09 10.12
CA ILE A 102 1.78 -4.10 10.94
C ILE A 102 1.27 -2.71 10.60
N ASP A 103 0.82 -1.97 11.62
CA ASP A 103 0.35 -0.59 11.47
C ASP A 103 1.53 0.42 11.37
N GLU A 104 1.22 1.70 11.05
CA GLU A 104 2.20 2.78 10.98
C GLU A 104 2.92 3.10 12.29
N LYS A 105 2.47 2.55 13.42
CA LYS A 105 3.11 2.68 14.73
C LYS A 105 4.04 1.51 15.05
N GLY A 106 4.17 0.55 14.13
CA GLY A 106 4.95 -0.66 14.32
C GLY A 106 4.26 -1.72 15.18
N ARG A 107 2.95 -1.63 15.39
CA ARG A 107 2.21 -2.60 16.18
C ARG A 107 1.65 -3.68 15.27
N ILE A 108 1.81 -4.94 15.66
CA ILE A 108 1.13 -6.06 15.02
C ILE A 108 -0.37 -5.93 15.32
N LYS A 109 -1.18 -5.75 14.28
CA LYS A 109 -2.64 -5.68 14.40
C LYS A 109 -3.25 -7.07 14.54
N TRP A 110 -2.74 -7.99 13.75
CA TRP A 110 -3.07 -9.40 13.81
C TRP A 110 -1.98 -10.21 13.11
N GLU A 111 -1.94 -11.48 13.46
CA GLU A 111 -1.03 -12.46 12.87
C GLU A 111 -1.73 -13.82 12.78
N THR A 112 -1.26 -14.65 11.87
CA THR A 112 -1.68 -16.06 11.80
C THR A 112 -0.53 -16.91 11.29
N ASP A 113 -0.40 -18.10 11.86
CA ASP A 113 0.55 -19.10 11.43
C ASP A 113 -0.11 -20.00 10.39
N VAL A 114 0.49 -20.09 9.23
CA VAL A 114 0.05 -20.96 8.13
C VAL A 114 1.30 -21.49 7.44
N ALA A 115 1.51 -22.80 7.51
CA ALA A 115 2.66 -23.42 6.82
C ALA A 115 2.33 -23.58 5.33
N LEU A 116 3.05 -22.85 4.48
CA LEU A 116 2.92 -22.88 3.03
C LEU A 116 4.27 -23.22 2.39
N SER A 117 4.25 -23.89 1.24
CA SER A 117 5.46 -24.22 0.48
C SER A 117 5.94 -23.00 -0.31
N GLU A 118 5.03 -22.36 -1.03
CA GLU A 118 5.29 -21.17 -1.84
C GLU A 118 4.18 -20.13 -1.62
N PRO A 119 4.32 -19.27 -0.58
CA PRO A 119 3.26 -18.35 -0.19
C PRO A 119 3.05 -17.25 -1.22
N LEU A 120 1.81 -17.03 -1.60
CA LEU A 120 1.30 -15.86 -2.28
C LEU A 120 0.33 -15.12 -1.35
N ALA A 121 0.48 -13.81 -1.26
CA ALA A 121 -0.42 -12.98 -0.49
C ALA A 121 -0.90 -11.78 -1.30
N ASP A 122 -2.14 -11.37 -1.07
CA ASP A 122 -2.71 -10.13 -1.56
C ASP A 122 -3.52 -9.46 -0.45
N ALA A 123 -3.60 -8.14 -0.45
CA ALA A 123 -4.35 -7.42 0.58
C ALA A 123 -5.01 -6.16 0.03
N ALA A 124 -6.19 -5.89 0.56
CA ALA A 124 -6.92 -4.68 0.23
C ALA A 124 -7.74 -4.21 1.43
N LYS A 125 -7.37 -3.07 2.00
CA LYS A 125 -8.00 -2.47 3.18
C LYS A 125 -7.99 -3.43 4.39
N ASP A 126 -9.15 -3.88 4.83
CA ASP A 126 -9.33 -4.75 6.00
C ASP A 126 -9.21 -6.24 5.65
N TYR A 127 -9.07 -6.57 4.36
CA TYR A 127 -9.01 -7.94 3.87
C TYR A 127 -7.60 -8.34 3.46
N ALA A 128 -7.25 -9.58 3.76
CA ALA A 128 -6.04 -10.24 3.30
C ALA A 128 -6.40 -11.60 2.70
N LEU A 129 -5.69 -11.97 1.65
CA LEU A 129 -5.76 -13.27 1.00
C LEU A 129 -4.40 -13.93 1.15
N PHE A 130 -4.40 -15.21 1.46
CA PHE A 130 -3.21 -16.00 1.66
C PHE A 130 -3.39 -17.36 1.01
N CYS A 131 -2.48 -17.76 0.11
CA CYS A 131 -2.58 -19.03 -0.59
C CYS A 131 -1.20 -19.63 -0.89
N ASP A 132 -1.18 -20.91 -1.21
CA ASP A 132 0.02 -21.66 -1.55
C ASP A 132 0.07 -21.94 -3.05
N LEU A 133 1.09 -21.45 -3.73
CA LEU A 133 1.38 -21.78 -5.14
C LEU A 133 2.04 -23.17 -5.25
N GLY A 134 2.57 -23.71 -4.17
CA GLY A 134 3.41 -24.90 -4.12
C GLY A 134 2.68 -26.23 -4.09
N GLY A 135 1.45 -26.33 -4.60
CA GLY A 135 0.75 -27.61 -4.78
C GLY A 135 -0.11 -28.05 -3.59
N ASN A 136 -0.15 -27.33 -2.47
CA ASN A 136 -1.09 -27.62 -1.37
C ASN A 136 -2.51 -27.12 -1.66
N HIS A 137 -2.69 -26.37 -2.75
CA HIS A 137 -3.97 -25.81 -3.21
C HIS A 137 -4.72 -25.01 -2.15
N TYR A 138 -4.03 -24.62 -1.08
CA TYR A 138 -4.60 -23.89 0.05
C TYR A 138 -4.87 -22.44 -0.31
N ALA A 139 -6.05 -21.96 0.06
CA ALA A 139 -6.44 -20.58 -0.07
C ALA A 139 -7.32 -20.15 1.11
N ALA A 140 -6.97 -19.05 1.77
CA ALA A 140 -7.76 -18.49 2.85
C ALA A 140 -7.85 -16.96 2.76
N SER A 141 -9.01 -16.43 3.12
CA SER A 141 -9.25 -15.01 3.26
C SER A 141 -9.52 -14.64 4.71
N TYR A 142 -8.98 -13.50 5.10
CA TYR A 142 -9.10 -12.94 6.45
C TYR A 142 -9.66 -11.52 6.37
N LYS A 143 -10.40 -11.13 7.41
CA LYS A 143 -10.83 -9.74 7.61
C LYS A 143 -10.43 -9.30 9.02
N ASN A 144 -9.53 -8.33 9.12
CA ASN A 144 -8.97 -7.87 10.39
C ASN A 144 -8.42 -9.00 11.29
N GLY A 145 -7.92 -10.08 10.67
CA GLY A 145 -7.41 -11.27 11.37
C GLY A 145 -8.43 -12.41 11.54
N ASP A 146 -9.72 -12.14 11.41
CA ASP A 146 -10.75 -13.18 11.45
C ASP A 146 -10.83 -13.90 10.10
N LYS A 147 -10.75 -15.24 10.12
CA LYS A 147 -10.87 -16.06 8.92
C LYS A 147 -12.28 -15.95 8.35
N VAL A 148 -12.39 -15.54 7.09
CA VAL A 148 -13.68 -15.41 6.38
C VAL A 148 -14.04 -16.70 5.66
N PHE A 149 -13.05 -17.29 4.97
CA PHE A 149 -13.17 -18.59 4.32
C PHE A 149 -11.80 -19.26 4.19
N GLU A 150 -11.84 -20.55 3.98
CA GLU A 150 -10.68 -21.39 3.71
C GLU A 150 -11.09 -22.51 2.76
N TYR A 151 -10.27 -22.73 1.73
CA TYR A 151 -10.51 -23.74 0.71
C TYR A 151 -9.24 -24.50 0.35
N ASN A 152 -9.41 -25.77 -0.02
CA ASN A 152 -8.50 -26.44 -0.91
C ASN A 152 -9.12 -26.39 -2.32
N LEU A 153 -8.45 -25.69 -3.26
CA LEU A 153 -9.00 -25.48 -4.59
C LEU A 153 -8.82 -26.68 -5.53
N GLY A 154 -8.09 -27.71 -5.09
CA GLY A 154 -7.90 -28.97 -5.81
C GLY A 154 -7.05 -28.84 -7.09
N SER A 155 -6.45 -27.68 -7.32
CA SER A 155 -5.61 -27.39 -8.50
C SER A 155 -4.57 -26.34 -8.15
N ASP A 156 -3.45 -26.33 -8.85
CA ASP A 156 -2.37 -25.36 -8.64
C ASP A 156 -2.85 -23.93 -8.86
N ILE A 157 -2.53 -23.07 -7.90
CA ILE A 157 -2.91 -21.66 -7.94
C ILE A 157 -1.85 -20.92 -8.76
N ILE A 158 -2.27 -20.17 -9.77
CA ILE A 158 -1.43 -19.36 -10.64
C ILE A 158 -1.37 -17.91 -10.12
N SER A 159 -2.54 -17.35 -9.78
CA SER A 159 -2.69 -16.00 -9.29
C SER A 159 -3.92 -15.90 -8.39
N ALA A 160 -3.87 -15.00 -7.42
CA ALA A 160 -4.99 -14.74 -6.54
C ALA A 160 -5.04 -13.28 -6.13
N LYS A 161 -6.24 -12.70 -6.10
CA LYS A 161 -6.48 -11.30 -5.77
C LYS A 161 -7.66 -11.14 -4.84
N ILE A 162 -7.59 -10.14 -3.95
CA ILE A 162 -8.69 -9.75 -3.06
C ILE A 162 -8.98 -8.26 -3.19
N THR A 163 -10.24 -7.89 -3.04
CA THR A 163 -10.67 -6.50 -3.14
C THR A 163 -10.94 -5.86 -1.77
N LYS A 164 -11.04 -4.53 -1.74
CA LYS A 164 -11.40 -3.75 -0.54
C LYS A 164 -12.77 -4.13 0.06
N LYS A 165 -13.62 -4.83 -0.70
CA LYS A 165 -14.92 -5.34 -0.25
C LYS A 165 -14.92 -6.84 0.05
N GLY A 166 -13.77 -7.51 -0.05
CA GLY A 166 -13.61 -8.92 0.28
C GLY A 166 -14.07 -9.90 -0.80
N TYR A 167 -14.24 -9.44 -2.05
CA TYR A 167 -14.37 -10.34 -3.19
C TYR A 167 -12.98 -10.85 -3.57
N ALA A 168 -12.89 -12.13 -3.89
CA ALA A 168 -11.62 -12.76 -4.28
C ALA A 168 -11.74 -13.45 -5.63
N ALA A 169 -10.65 -13.45 -6.38
CA ALA A 169 -10.52 -14.23 -7.61
C ALA A 169 -9.27 -15.11 -7.53
N PHE A 170 -9.39 -16.34 -7.97
CA PHE A 170 -8.30 -17.28 -8.08
C PHE A 170 -8.19 -17.73 -9.52
N ALA A 171 -6.99 -17.62 -10.08
CA ALA A 171 -6.63 -18.29 -11.31
C ALA A 171 -5.93 -19.60 -10.94
N THR A 172 -6.42 -20.72 -11.46
CA THR A 172 -5.87 -22.05 -11.20
C THR A 172 -5.62 -22.79 -12.51
N ASP A 173 -4.75 -23.77 -12.45
CA ASP A 173 -4.72 -24.79 -13.51
C ASP A 173 -6.01 -25.60 -13.50
N THR A 174 -6.32 -26.33 -14.57
CA THR A 174 -7.49 -27.20 -14.65
C THR A 174 -7.40 -28.15 -15.85
N ASP A 175 -7.87 -29.38 -15.67
CA ASP A 175 -7.89 -30.37 -16.73
C ASP A 175 -8.82 -29.96 -17.88
N GLY A 176 -8.39 -30.21 -19.12
CA GLY A 176 -9.16 -29.95 -20.33
C GLY A 176 -9.24 -28.49 -20.78
N TYR A 177 -8.66 -27.55 -20.03
CA TYR A 177 -8.58 -26.13 -20.37
C TYR A 177 -7.16 -25.60 -20.13
N LYS A 178 -6.91 -24.34 -20.51
CA LYS A 178 -5.64 -23.65 -20.32
C LYS A 178 -5.61 -22.83 -19.00
N GLY A 179 -6.55 -23.12 -18.12
CA GLY A 179 -6.71 -22.53 -16.80
C GLY A 179 -8.16 -22.15 -16.49
N ARG A 180 -8.42 -21.89 -15.22
CA ARG A 180 -9.74 -21.51 -14.68
C ARG A 180 -9.61 -20.28 -13.81
N VAL A 181 -10.62 -19.41 -13.87
CA VAL A 181 -10.80 -18.32 -12.89
C VAL A 181 -12.07 -18.60 -12.10
N THR A 182 -11.95 -18.63 -10.77
CA THR A 182 -13.09 -18.72 -9.85
C THR A 182 -13.17 -17.44 -9.04
N VAL A 183 -14.35 -16.82 -9.01
CA VAL A 183 -14.63 -15.60 -8.25
C VAL A 183 -15.50 -15.93 -7.05
N PHE A 184 -15.09 -15.47 -5.88
CA PHE A 184 -15.81 -15.63 -4.61
C PHE A 184 -16.33 -14.29 -4.11
N ASN A 185 -17.48 -14.32 -3.46
CA ASN A 185 -17.99 -13.13 -2.77
C ASN A 185 -17.34 -12.97 -1.39
N LYS A 186 -17.62 -11.84 -0.73
CA LYS A 186 -17.13 -11.49 0.62
C LYS A 186 -17.49 -12.47 1.75
N ARG A 187 -18.26 -13.51 1.48
CA ARG A 187 -18.62 -14.59 2.42
C ARG A 187 -18.01 -15.94 2.00
N GLY A 188 -17.14 -15.93 1.00
CA GLY A 188 -16.53 -17.14 0.45
C GLY A 188 -17.42 -17.95 -0.48
N ARG A 189 -18.64 -17.53 -0.82
CA ARG A 189 -19.47 -18.26 -1.79
C ARG A 189 -18.99 -18.00 -3.20
N GLU A 190 -18.87 -19.07 -3.99
CA GLU A 190 -18.60 -18.96 -5.42
C GLU A 190 -19.69 -18.14 -6.13
N LEU A 191 -19.27 -17.20 -6.95
CA LEU A 191 -20.13 -16.32 -7.73
C LEU A 191 -20.07 -16.62 -9.22
N TYR A 192 -18.87 -16.94 -9.71
CA TYR A 192 -18.62 -17.03 -11.13
C TYR A 192 -17.40 -17.92 -11.39
N VAL A 193 -17.48 -18.74 -12.44
CA VAL A 193 -16.37 -19.54 -12.96
C VAL A 193 -16.21 -19.28 -14.43
N TRP A 194 -14.99 -19.14 -14.87
CA TRP A 194 -14.62 -19.01 -16.26
C TRP A 194 -13.43 -19.91 -16.60
N ASN A 195 -13.51 -20.65 -17.71
CA ASN A 195 -12.45 -21.51 -18.18
C ASN A 195 -11.80 -20.93 -19.44
N SER A 196 -10.49 -20.92 -19.49
CA SER A 196 -9.72 -20.50 -20.64
C SER A 196 -9.57 -21.64 -21.65
N GLY A 197 -10.13 -21.45 -22.84
CA GLY A 197 -10.01 -22.44 -23.93
C GLY A 197 -8.80 -22.24 -24.84
N SER A 198 -8.21 -21.02 -24.89
CA SER A 198 -7.25 -20.66 -25.94
C SER A 198 -5.90 -20.14 -25.46
N GLY A 199 -5.74 -19.82 -24.18
CA GLY A 199 -4.48 -19.28 -23.67
C GLY A 199 -4.26 -19.61 -22.20
N TYR A 200 -2.99 -19.79 -21.81
CA TYR A 200 -2.62 -20.05 -20.43
C TYR A 200 -2.81 -18.78 -19.60
N ILE A 201 -3.50 -18.89 -18.46
CA ILE A 201 -3.73 -17.74 -17.60
C ILE A 201 -2.40 -17.37 -16.93
N THR A 202 -2.04 -16.09 -16.96
CA THR A 202 -0.83 -15.57 -16.32
C THR A 202 -1.16 -14.68 -15.11
N ASP A 203 -2.28 -13.95 -15.15
CA ASP A 203 -2.74 -13.15 -14.01
C ASP A 203 -4.24 -12.86 -14.10
N VAL A 204 -4.84 -12.49 -12.98
CA VAL A 204 -6.25 -12.09 -12.86
C VAL A 204 -6.37 -10.91 -11.90
N ASP A 205 -7.29 -10.00 -12.16
CA ASP A 205 -7.71 -9.00 -11.18
C ASP A 205 -9.20 -8.67 -11.31
N LEU A 206 -9.77 -8.08 -10.26
CA LEU A 206 -11.20 -7.80 -10.19
C LEU A 206 -11.51 -6.45 -9.57
N THR A 207 -12.65 -5.88 -9.96
CA THR A 207 -13.16 -4.64 -9.37
C THR A 207 -13.65 -4.87 -7.94
N ASP A 208 -13.69 -3.82 -7.11
CA ASP A 208 -14.05 -3.87 -5.68
C ASP A 208 -15.37 -4.60 -5.37
N ASN A 209 -16.30 -4.59 -6.31
CA ASN A 209 -17.61 -5.23 -6.16
C ASN A 209 -17.69 -6.62 -6.82
N GLY A 210 -16.58 -7.15 -7.32
CA GLY A 210 -16.48 -8.45 -7.98
C GLY A 210 -17.23 -8.55 -9.31
N ARG A 211 -17.72 -7.42 -9.86
CA ARG A 211 -18.54 -7.44 -11.07
C ARG A 211 -17.72 -7.58 -12.36
N TYR A 212 -16.59 -6.89 -12.42
CA TYR A 212 -15.72 -6.97 -13.59
C TYR A 212 -14.43 -7.65 -13.19
N ILE A 213 -13.99 -8.59 -14.02
CA ILE A 213 -12.68 -9.21 -13.91
C ILE A 213 -11.91 -8.97 -15.20
N ALA A 214 -10.59 -8.90 -15.07
CA ALA A 214 -9.65 -8.94 -16.19
C ALA A 214 -8.77 -10.17 -16.02
N VAL A 215 -8.59 -10.92 -17.10
CA VAL A 215 -7.78 -12.14 -17.12
C VAL A 215 -6.74 -11.99 -18.21
N ALA A 216 -5.47 -12.01 -17.84
CA ALA A 216 -4.36 -12.07 -18.79
C ALA A 216 -4.10 -13.52 -19.17
N GLN A 217 -3.95 -13.74 -20.48
CA GLN A 217 -3.66 -15.04 -21.06
C GLN A 217 -2.43 -14.93 -21.96
N LEU A 218 -1.52 -15.88 -21.84
CA LEU A 218 -0.47 -16.11 -22.84
C LEU A 218 -1.06 -16.97 -23.95
N VAL A 219 -1.09 -16.43 -25.15
CA VAL A 219 -1.56 -17.09 -26.37
C VAL A 219 -0.38 -17.24 -27.30
N ASP A 220 -0.21 -18.43 -27.83
CA ASP A 220 0.76 -18.75 -28.89
C ASP A 220 -0.04 -19.12 -30.14
N ASP A 221 0.07 -18.32 -31.19
CA ASP A 221 -0.57 -18.55 -32.49
C ASP A 221 0.42 -19.15 -33.52
N GLY A 222 1.63 -19.49 -33.08
CA GLY A 222 2.68 -20.10 -33.88
C GLY A 222 3.61 -19.11 -34.58
N GLU A 223 3.31 -17.82 -34.57
CA GLU A 223 4.19 -16.77 -35.09
C GLU A 223 4.93 -16.08 -33.94
N GLU A 224 4.20 -15.59 -32.97
CA GLU A 224 4.74 -14.87 -31.85
C GLU A 224 3.81 -15.03 -30.63
N ALA A 225 4.39 -15.31 -29.45
CA ALA A 225 3.60 -15.34 -28.22
C ALA A 225 3.03 -13.96 -27.93
N SER A 226 1.78 -13.89 -27.53
CA SER A 226 1.08 -12.64 -27.25
C SER A 226 0.32 -12.69 -25.92
N THR A 227 0.13 -11.53 -25.30
CA THR A 227 -0.79 -11.39 -24.18
C THR A 227 -2.16 -10.98 -24.69
N LYS A 228 -3.18 -11.77 -24.32
CA LYS A 228 -4.58 -11.45 -24.51
C LYS A 228 -5.23 -11.17 -23.17
N ILE A 229 -5.81 -9.99 -22.99
CA ILE A 229 -6.52 -9.60 -21.77
C ILE A 229 -8.02 -9.65 -22.04
N GLN A 230 -8.72 -10.57 -21.37
CA GLN A 230 -10.18 -10.69 -21.41
C GLN A 230 -10.82 -9.84 -20.32
N PHE A 231 -11.79 -9.04 -20.69
CA PHE A 231 -12.61 -8.27 -19.74
C PHE A 231 -13.99 -8.91 -19.65
N ILE A 232 -14.40 -9.32 -18.46
CA ILE A 232 -15.60 -10.13 -18.25
C ILE A 232 -16.54 -9.44 -17.25
N ASP A 233 -17.84 -9.39 -17.57
CA ASP A 233 -18.89 -9.02 -16.59
C ASP A 233 -19.41 -10.30 -15.92
N THR A 234 -19.00 -10.54 -14.70
CA THR A 234 -19.34 -11.77 -13.93
C THR A 234 -20.83 -11.95 -13.70
N ARG A 235 -21.62 -10.87 -13.67
CA ARG A 235 -23.09 -10.94 -13.51
C ARG A 235 -23.81 -11.40 -14.78
N ARG A 236 -23.23 -11.06 -15.96
CA ARG A 236 -23.79 -11.49 -17.25
C ARG A 236 -23.18 -12.79 -17.72
N GLY A 237 -22.01 -13.17 -17.21
CA GLY A 237 -21.23 -14.29 -17.68
C GLY A 237 -20.63 -14.07 -19.07
N GLU A 238 -20.41 -12.80 -19.48
CA GLU A 238 -20.02 -12.44 -20.85
C GLU A 238 -18.67 -11.74 -20.88
N VAL A 239 -17.87 -12.05 -21.90
CA VAL A 239 -16.69 -11.24 -22.28
C VAL A 239 -17.20 -9.95 -22.91
N ILE A 240 -16.90 -8.81 -22.28
CA ILE A 240 -17.35 -7.47 -22.69
C ILE A 240 -16.28 -6.68 -23.44
N GLY A 241 -15.08 -7.23 -23.55
CA GLY A 241 -13.96 -6.64 -24.28
C GLY A 241 -12.73 -7.50 -24.24
N THR A 242 -11.83 -7.22 -25.16
CA THR A 242 -10.54 -7.89 -25.28
C THR A 242 -9.50 -6.86 -25.67
N ALA A 243 -8.29 -6.96 -25.10
CA ALA A 243 -7.11 -6.26 -25.56
C ALA A 243 -6.02 -7.29 -25.88
N GLU A 244 -5.19 -7.00 -26.86
CA GLU A 244 -4.11 -7.86 -27.28
C GLU A 244 -2.79 -7.09 -27.34
N ARG A 245 -1.71 -7.76 -26.91
CA ARG A 245 -0.34 -7.27 -26.94
C ARG A 245 0.56 -8.33 -27.56
N LYS A 246 0.90 -8.13 -28.83
CA LYS A 246 1.79 -9.03 -29.58
C LYS A 246 3.22 -8.88 -29.08
N GLY A 247 3.91 -10.02 -28.91
CA GLY A 247 5.29 -10.06 -28.45
C GLY A 247 5.50 -9.59 -27.01
N GLU A 248 4.43 -9.49 -26.21
CA GLU A 248 4.51 -9.02 -24.83
C GLU A 248 3.94 -10.05 -23.85
N LEU A 249 4.59 -10.18 -22.71
CA LEU A 249 4.12 -11.02 -21.59
C LEU A 249 3.56 -10.14 -20.47
N ALA A 250 2.28 -10.29 -20.14
CA ALA A 250 1.69 -9.62 -18.98
C ALA A 250 2.16 -10.29 -17.68
N VAL A 251 2.69 -9.46 -16.80
CA VAL A 251 3.21 -9.87 -15.49
C VAL A 251 2.34 -9.39 -14.32
N ASN A 252 1.47 -8.40 -14.55
CA ASN A 252 0.55 -7.93 -13.52
C ASN A 252 -0.65 -7.18 -14.11
N LEU A 253 -1.83 -7.45 -13.55
CA LEU A 253 -3.06 -6.71 -13.78
C LEU A 253 -3.51 -6.04 -12.49
N LYS A 254 -3.99 -4.79 -12.56
CA LYS A 254 -4.56 -4.10 -11.39
C LYS A 254 -5.69 -3.15 -11.77
N PHE A 255 -6.90 -3.44 -11.28
CA PHE A 255 -7.99 -2.48 -11.30
C PHE A 255 -7.75 -1.36 -10.28
N VAL A 256 -7.50 -0.17 -10.78
CA VAL A 256 -7.34 1.04 -9.96
C VAL A 256 -8.66 1.80 -9.77
N SER A 257 -9.71 1.37 -10.44
CA SER A 257 -11.12 1.76 -10.25
C SER A 257 -12.03 0.79 -11.00
N ASP A 258 -13.35 0.88 -10.77
CA ASP A 258 -14.35 0.06 -11.47
C ASP A 258 -14.34 0.21 -13.02
N ASN A 259 -13.65 1.21 -13.55
CA ASN A 259 -13.57 1.47 -14.99
C ASN A 259 -12.14 1.61 -15.52
N LYS A 260 -11.12 1.32 -14.72
CA LYS A 260 -9.74 1.43 -15.16
C LYS A 260 -8.88 0.29 -14.66
N LEU A 261 -8.30 -0.46 -15.59
CA LEU A 261 -7.26 -1.46 -15.38
C LEU A 261 -5.91 -0.88 -15.77
N ILE A 262 -4.87 -1.19 -15.01
CA ILE A 262 -3.47 -1.05 -15.41
C ILE A 262 -2.94 -2.46 -15.66
N ALA A 263 -2.31 -2.67 -16.81
CA ALA A 263 -1.58 -3.88 -17.13
C ALA A 263 -0.10 -3.54 -17.26
N VAL A 264 0.73 -4.33 -16.61
CA VAL A 264 2.19 -4.28 -16.72
C VAL A 264 2.62 -5.49 -17.54
N THR A 265 3.35 -5.22 -18.62
CA THR A 265 4.02 -6.24 -19.41
C THR A 265 5.54 -6.09 -19.27
N ASP A 266 6.29 -7.01 -19.84
CA ASP A 266 7.75 -6.92 -19.94
C ASP A 266 8.23 -5.69 -20.73
N SER A 267 7.37 -5.12 -21.59
CA SER A 267 7.73 -4.06 -22.55
C SER A 267 6.93 -2.76 -22.37
N ASN A 268 5.78 -2.81 -21.69
CA ASN A 268 4.88 -1.66 -21.57
C ASN A 268 4.13 -1.61 -20.24
N ILE A 269 3.64 -0.41 -19.88
CA ILE A 269 2.59 -0.23 -18.89
C ILE A 269 1.41 0.44 -19.58
N SER A 270 0.29 -0.26 -19.64
CA SER A 270 -0.89 0.18 -20.37
C SER A 270 -2.09 0.34 -19.45
N GLY A 271 -2.88 1.35 -19.71
CA GLY A 271 -4.17 1.54 -19.03
C GLY A 271 -5.32 1.21 -19.97
N TYR A 272 -6.31 0.48 -19.47
CA TYR A 272 -7.52 0.10 -20.21
C TYR A 272 -8.78 0.51 -19.45
N ASN A 273 -9.86 0.77 -20.19
CA ASN A 273 -11.17 0.80 -19.55
C ASN A 273 -11.71 -0.64 -19.36
N LYS A 274 -12.79 -0.81 -18.63
CA LYS A 274 -13.42 -2.11 -18.37
C LYS A 274 -13.94 -2.86 -19.61
N LYS A 275 -13.90 -2.24 -20.80
CA LYS A 275 -14.27 -2.84 -22.08
C LYS A 275 -13.04 -3.14 -22.95
N GLY A 276 -11.83 -3.06 -22.40
CA GLY A 276 -10.60 -3.35 -23.13
C GLY A 276 -10.10 -2.23 -24.04
N LYS A 277 -10.76 -1.06 -24.07
CA LYS A 277 -10.25 0.07 -24.85
C LYS A 277 -9.03 0.67 -24.13
N GLU A 278 -7.91 0.75 -24.84
CA GLU A 278 -6.70 1.39 -24.35
C GLU A 278 -6.93 2.88 -24.09
N LEU A 279 -6.45 3.35 -22.95
CA LEU A 279 -6.51 4.74 -22.52
C LEU A 279 -5.15 5.43 -22.61
N PHE A 280 -4.08 4.68 -22.38
CA PHE A 280 -2.68 5.11 -22.50
C PHE A 280 -1.75 3.88 -22.60
N CYS A 281 -0.56 4.11 -23.15
CA CYS A 281 0.54 3.15 -23.16
C CYS A 281 1.84 3.90 -22.84
N ILE A 282 2.60 3.38 -21.89
CA ILE A 282 3.94 3.83 -21.50
C ILE A 282 4.92 2.78 -21.98
N SER A 283 5.74 3.12 -22.99
CA SER A 283 6.72 2.18 -23.52
C SER A 283 7.94 2.10 -22.60
N LEU A 284 8.36 0.86 -22.35
CA LEU A 284 9.59 0.50 -21.65
C LEU A 284 10.68 0.00 -22.61
N MET A 285 10.42 0.03 -23.94
CA MET A 285 11.38 -0.41 -24.95
C MET A 285 12.69 0.36 -24.85
N GLY A 286 13.79 -0.37 -24.97
CA GLY A 286 15.15 0.21 -24.80
C GLY A 286 15.53 0.53 -23.36
N LYS A 287 14.68 0.19 -22.41
CA LYS A 287 14.95 0.26 -20.97
C LYS A 287 14.91 -1.16 -20.40
N SER A 288 15.68 -1.42 -19.37
CA SER A 288 15.65 -2.70 -18.64
C SER A 288 14.86 -2.50 -17.35
N PRO A 289 13.53 -2.78 -17.36
CA PRO A 289 12.75 -2.66 -16.14
C PRO A 289 13.21 -3.70 -15.12
N SER A 290 13.54 -3.27 -13.92
CA SER A 290 14.01 -4.15 -12.83
C SER A 290 13.03 -4.24 -11.68
N SER A 291 12.15 -3.25 -11.53
CA SER A 291 11.10 -3.25 -10.52
C SER A 291 10.00 -2.25 -10.87
N TYR A 292 8.81 -2.48 -10.35
CA TYR A 292 7.71 -1.52 -10.43
C TYR A 292 6.89 -1.52 -9.14
N SER A 293 6.14 -0.45 -8.91
CA SER A 293 5.14 -0.36 -7.84
C SER A 293 3.92 0.40 -8.36
N ILE A 294 2.75 -0.24 -8.23
CA ILE A 294 1.43 0.32 -8.57
C ILE A 294 0.47 0.22 -7.37
N ASP A 295 1.02 0.05 -6.16
CA ASP A 295 0.28 -0.31 -4.95
C ASP A 295 -0.33 0.88 -4.23
N SER A 296 0.03 2.11 -4.59
CA SER A 296 -0.62 3.31 -4.06
C SER A 296 -1.72 3.79 -4.98
N ASP A 297 -2.74 4.38 -4.42
CA ASP A 297 -3.93 4.85 -5.17
C ASP A 297 -3.66 5.96 -6.22
N LYS A 298 -2.40 6.36 -6.49
CA LYS A 298 -2.17 7.58 -7.28
C LYS A 298 -0.89 7.61 -8.12
N LEU A 299 0.00 6.65 -7.97
CA LEU A 299 1.33 6.71 -8.59
C LEU A 299 1.75 5.34 -9.13
N ILE A 300 2.23 5.33 -10.34
CA ILE A 300 2.96 4.21 -10.95
C ILE A 300 4.44 4.59 -10.86
N ALA A 301 5.26 3.75 -10.27
CA ALA A 301 6.71 3.90 -10.25
C ALA A 301 7.35 2.73 -10.98
N VAL A 302 8.28 3.01 -11.88
CA VAL A 302 9.03 2.02 -12.65
C VAL A 302 10.49 2.28 -12.52
N MET A 303 11.23 1.32 -12.03
CA MET A 303 12.67 1.36 -11.94
C MET A 303 13.29 0.71 -13.18
N THR A 304 14.13 1.44 -13.88
CA THR A 304 14.83 0.99 -15.07
C THR A 304 16.32 1.28 -14.97
N ILE A 305 17.11 0.55 -15.71
CA ILE A 305 18.53 0.84 -15.89
C ILE A 305 18.68 1.51 -17.26
N ASP A 306 19.30 2.70 -17.28
CA ASP A 306 19.55 3.42 -18.52
C ASP A 306 20.78 2.85 -19.28
N ASN A 307 20.99 3.29 -20.52
CA ASN A 307 22.09 2.84 -21.37
C ASN A 307 23.49 3.17 -20.81
N ARG A 308 23.58 3.99 -19.75
CA ARG A 308 24.82 4.35 -19.06
C ARG A 308 25.00 3.53 -17.78
N GLY A 309 24.09 2.63 -17.46
CA GLY A 309 24.10 1.83 -16.25
C GLY A 309 23.53 2.54 -15.01
N ASN A 310 22.93 3.74 -15.18
CA ASN A 310 22.30 4.43 -14.05
C ASN A 310 20.92 3.84 -13.76
N THR A 311 20.61 3.72 -12.50
CA THR A 311 19.26 3.33 -12.09
C THR A 311 18.37 4.56 -12.01
N VAL A 312 17.30 4.54 -12.81
CA VAL A 312 16.32 5.61 -12.90
C VAL A 312 14.96 5.10 -12.50
N THR A 313 14.26 5.79 -11.61
CA THR A 313 12.87 5.51 -11.28
C THR A 313 11.97 6.58 -11.85
N GLU A 314 11.18 6.21 -12.84
CA GLU A 314 10.20 7.09 -13.46
C GLU A 314 8.84 6.95 -12.76
N MET A 315 8.13 8.06 -12.61
CA MET A 315 6.84 8.11 -11.95
C MET A 315 5.77 8.64 -12.88
N TYR A 316 4.63 7.97 -12.90
CA TYR A 316 3.46 8.31 -13.72
C TYR A 316 2.21 8.30 -12.86
N ASN A 317 1.23 9.11 -13.22
CA ASN A 317 -0.10 9.00 -12.61
C ASN A 317 -0.93 7.89 -13.29
N TYR A 318 -2.09 7.58 -12.74
CA TYR A 318 -2.99 6.56 -13.30
C TYR A 318 -3.68 6.95 -14.63
N SER A 319 -3.32 8.08 -15.22
CA SER A 319 -3.69 8.46 -16.60
C SER A 319 -2.53 8.31 -17.58
N GLY A 320 -1.42 7.68 -17.14
CA GLY A 320 -0.23 7.51 -17.97
C GLY A 320 0.62 8.77 -18.14
N LYS A 321 0.27 9.87 -17.45
CA LYS A 321 1.02 11.12 -17.55
C LYS A 321 2.29 11.03 -16.69
N PHE A 322 3.44 11.30 -17.31
CA PHE A 322 4.71 11.45 -16.61
C PHE A 322 4.63 12.54 -15.55
N CYS A 323 5.08 12.22 -14.34
CA CYS A 323 5.11 13.12 -13.20
C CYS A 323 6.51 13.61 -12.88
N GLY A 324 7.51 12.75 -13.00
CA GLY A 324 8.89 13.03 -12.72
C GLY A 324 9.75 11.76 -12.70
N ALA A 325 11.07 11.94 -12.62
CA ALA A 325 12.01 10.85 -12.49
C ALA A 325 13.03 11.16 -11.40
N TYR A 326 13.58 10.11 -10.82
CA TYR A 326 14.67 10.19 -9.87
C TYR A 326 15.79 9.27 -10.36
N THR A 327 17.01 9.83 -10.47
CA THR A 327 18.21 9.08 -10.80
C THR A 327 18.99 8.83 -9.52
N ALA A 328 19.20 7.58 -9.19
CA ALA A 328 19.92 7.19 -7.99
C ALA A 328 21.41 7.52 -8.10
N THR A 329 22.02 7.87 -6.96
CA THR A 329 23.46 8.10 -6.86
C THR A 329 24.25 6.82 -6.59
N GLY A 330 23.57 5.70 -6.37
CA GLY A 330 24.12 4.38 -6.08
C GLY A 330 23.15 3.27 -6.43
N ALA A 331 23.52 2.05 -6.12
CA ALA A 331 22.63 0.90 -6.35
C ALA A 331 21.34 1.01 -5.54
N ILE A 332 20.21 0.89 -6.21
CA ILE A 332 18.88 0.76 -5.58
C ILE A 332 18.65 -0.72 -5.28
N ARG A 333 18.24 -1.02 -4.06
CA ARG A 333 17.87 -2.38 -3.65
C ARG A 333 16.37 -2.60 -3.73
N HIS A 334 15.59 -1.67 -3.19
CA HIS A 334 14.14 -1.75 -3.14
C HIS A 334 13.50 -0.38 -3.38
N ILE A 335 12.32 -0.42 -3.98
CA ILE A 335 11.43 0.74 -4.11
C ILE A 335 10.06 0.42 -3.50
N ALA A 336 9.44 1.41 -2.90
CA ALA A 336 8.05 1.33 -2.48
C ALA A 336 7.35 2.67 -2.70
N VAL A 337 6.09 2.63 -3.11
CA VAL A 337 5.27 3.83 -3.16
C VAL A 337 4.51 3.97 -1.85
N SER A 338 4.61 5.12 -1.23
CA SER A 338 3.93 5.49 0.00
C SER A 338 3.11 6.76 -0.25
N GLY A 339 1.81 6.63 -0.44
CA GLY A 339 0.94 7.72 -0.84
C GLY A 339 1.36 8.35 -2.18
N ARG A 340 1.83 9.60 -2.16
CA ARG A 340 2.36 10.31 -3.34
C ARG A 340 3.87 10.42 -3.34
N ARG A 341 4.54 9.62 -2.55
CA ARG A 341 6.01 9.60 -2.43
C ARG A 341 6.54 8.26 -2.90
N LEU A 342 7.71 8.31 -3.49
CA LEU A 342 8.54 7.15 -3.75
C LEU A 342 9.56 7.05 -2.63
N ILE A 343 9.68 5.88 -2.05
CA ILE A 343 10.69 5.54 -1.06
C ILE A 343 11.66 4.57 -1.72
N ILE A 344 12.93 4.87 -1.60
CA ILE A 344 13.99 4.13 -2.26
C ILE A 344 15.00 3.70 -1.21
N ALA A 345 15.33 2.43 -1.16
CA ALA A 345 16.45 1.93 -0.37
C ALA A 345 17.73 1.98 -1.21
N GLU A 346 18.60 2.93 -0.90
CA GLU A 346 19.92 3.12 -1.50
C GLU A 346 21.03 2.77 -0.49
N GLN A 347 22.27 2.72 -0.95
CA GLN A 347 23.43 2.49 -0.09
C GLN A 347 23.57 3.54 1.03
N ARG A 348 23.16 4.78 0.80
CA ARG A 348 23.22 5.88 1.79
C ARG A 348 22.02 5.90 2.76
N GLY A 349 21.02 5.04 2.58
CA GLY A 349 19.83 4.96 3.43
C GLY A 349 18.52 5.00 2.65
N LEU A 350 17.44 5.29 3.34
CA LEU A 350 16.13 5.52 2.73
C LEU A 350 16.02 6.93 2.17
N VAL A 351 15.82 7.02 0.87
CA VAL A 351 15.59 8.28 0.16
C VAL A 351 14.10 8.47 -0.07
N SER A 352 13.57 9.60 0.39
CA SER A 352 12.20 10.01 0.10
C SER A 352 12.17 10.97 -1.09
N VAL A 353 11.39 10.62 -2.11
CA VAL A 353 11.26 11.39 -3.34
C VAL A 353 9.80 11.74 -3.57
N ASN A 354 9.49 12.98 -3.92
CA ASN A 354 8.11 13.33 -4.28
C ASN A 354 7.79 12.88 -5.72
N SER A 355 6.52 12.92 -6.08
CA SER A 355 6.05 12.53 -7.43
C SER A 355 6.67 13.32 -8.60
N ARG A 356 7.39 14.41 -8.33
CA ARG A 356 8.10 15.20 -9.35
C ARG A 356 9.58 14.83 -9.47
N GLY A 357 10.03 13.77 -8.80
CA GLY A 357 11.43 13.35 -8.80
C GLY A 357 12.34 14.13 -7.86
N LYS A 358 11.80 15.06 -7.05
CA LYS A 358 12.62 15.82 -6.12
C LYS A 358 12.79 15.09 -4.79
N GLU A 359 14.04 14.88 -4.41
CA GLU A 359 14.40 14.36 -3.09
C GLU A 359 13.86 15.30 -1.99
N LYS A 360 13.32 14.71 -0.94
CA LYS A 360 12.75 15.38 0.24
C LYS A 360 13.58 15.16 1.48
N GLY A 361 14.26 14.05 1.57
CA GLY A 361 15.15 13.73 2.67
C GLY A 361 15.75 12.34 2.53
N VAL A 362 16.79 12.12 3.28
CA VAL A 362 17.46 10.83 3.44
C VAL A 362 17.43 10.48 4.92
N LEU A 363 17.03 9.24 5.20
CA LEU A 363 17.07 8.66 6.54
C LEU A 363 18.19 7.62 6.55
N PRO A 364 19.22 7.75 7.39
CA PRO A 364 20.26 6.75 7.48
C PRO A 364 19.69 5.42 7.96
N ILE A 365 20.18 4.32 7.42
CA ILE A 365 19.85 2.95 7.83
C ILE A 365 21.17 2.30 8.24
N GLU A 366 21.16 1.67 9.41
CA GLU A 366 22.35 1.03 9.98
C GLU A 366 22.49 -0.45 9.60
N HIS A 367 21.49 -1.02 8.92
CA HIS A 367 21.45 -2.43 8.54
C HIS A 367 21.05 -2.61 7.07
N ASP A 368 21.27 -3.80 6.55
CA ASP A 368 20.82 -4.17 5.20
C ASP A 368 19.29 -4.14 5.10
N VAL A 369 18.78 -3.69 3.95
CA VAL A 369 17.36 -3.73 3.63
C VAL A 369 17.08 -4.97 2.80
N ILE A 370 16.25 -5.88 3.34
CA ILE A 370 15.78 -7.09 2.69
C ILE A 370 14.44 -6.85 2.02
N ALA A 371 13.56 -6.07 2.66
CA ALA A 371 12.26 -5.72 2.13
C ALA A 371 11.84 -4.31 2.58
N LEU A 372 11.00 -3.67 1.77
CA LEU A 372 10.51 -2.31 1.98
C LEU A 372 9.03 -2.23 1.69
N GLY A 373 8.23 -1.78 2.65
CA GLY A 373 6.79 -1.57 2.51
C GLY A 373 6.39 -0.12 2.74
N GLY A 374 5.61 0.47 1.83
CA GLY A 374 5.09 1.82 1.96
C GLY A 374 3.69 1.83 2.57
N TYR A 375 3.43 2.76 3.51
CA TYR A 375 2.07 3.01 4.01
C TYR A 375 1.36 4.03 3.12
N SER A 376 0.05 3.87 2.91
CA SER A 376 -0.73 4.76 2.03
C SER A 376 -0.78 6.22 2.50
N SER A 377 -0.51 6.49 3.77
CA SER A 377 -0.42 7.85 4.32
C SER A 377 0.70 8.70 3.68
N GLY A 378 1.74 8.07 3.16
CA GLY A 378 2.95 8.73 2.65
C GLY A 378 3.86 9.30 3.73
N LYS A 379 3.67 8.89 5.00
CA LYS A 379 4.41 9.44 6.14
C LYS A 379 5.39 8.44 6.77
N SER A 380 5.27 7.17 6.42
CA SER A 380 6.06 6.10 7.02
C SER A 380 6.35 5.00 6.01
N ALA A 381 7.40 4.26 6.26
CA ALA A 381 7.72 3.02 5.56
C ALA A 381 8.17 1.96 6.56
N LEU A 382 7.80 0.72 6.32
CA LEU A 382 8.34 -0.43 7.02
C LEU A 382 9.61 -0.88 6.31
N VAL A 383 10.68 -0.94 7.05
CA VAL A 383 11.99 -1.44 6.61
C VAL A 383 12.27 -2.74 7.33
N ILE A 384 12.57 -3.77 6.57
CA ILE A 384 12.97 -5.08 7.10
C ILE A 384 14.42 -5.32 6.71
N GLY A 385 15.25 -5.47 7.71
CA GLY A 385 16.65 -5.89 7.58
C GLY A 385 16.85 -7.33 8.01
N SER A 386 18.09 -7.81 7.91
CA SER A 386 18.46 -9.17 8.31
C SER A 386 18.30 -9.44 9.82
N MET A 387 18.40 -8.42 10.66
CA MET A 387 18.40 -8.54 12.11
C MET A 387 17.33 -7.70 12.82
N ALA A 388 16.67 -6.80 12.13
CA ALA A 388 15.69 -5.88 12.70
C ALA A 388 14.65 -5.46 11.67
N ALA A 389 13.46 -5.14 12.17
CA ALA A 389 12.46 -4.45 11.39
C ALA A 389 12.04 -3.17 12.13
N GLU A 390 11.77 -2.12 11.37
CA GLU A 390 11.37 -0.85 11.95
C GLU A 390 10.43 -0.07 11.04
N VAL A 391 9.51 0.66 11.65
CA VAL A 391 8.71 1.66 10.93
C VAL A 391 9.43 3.00 11.02
N MET A 392 9.92 3.47 9.89
CA MET A 392 10.63 4.74 9.78
C MET A 392 9.69 5.85 9.32
N LYS A 393 9.72 7.00 10.01
CA LYS A 393 8.95 8.19 9.61
C LYS A 393 9.66 8.94 8.50
N ILE A 394 8.94 9.17 7.41
CA ILE A 394 9.40 9.86 6.22
C ILE A 394 9.08 11.36 6.36
N LYS A 395 10.09 12.21 6.23
CA LYS A 395 9.93 13.67 6.27
C LYS A 395 9.46 14.26 4.94
#